data_3b5742ef87cc05b4dd447a322742db35
#
_entry.id   3b5742ef87cc05b4dd447a322742db35
#
_cell.length_a   1.000
_cell.length_b   1.000
_cell.length_c   1.000
_cell.angle_alpha   90.00
_cell.angle_beta   90.00
_cell.angle_gamma   90.00
#
_symmetry.space_group_name_H-M   'P 1'
#
loop_
_entity.id
_entity.type
_entity.pdbx_description
1 polymer ?
#
loop_
_entity_poly.entity_id
_entity_poly.type
_entity_poly.pdbx_seq_one_letter_code
_entity_poly.pdbx_strand_id
1 'polypeptide(L)'
;MKQTIVDLRKVMQREGIDAWISPSSDAHQSEYPTEYDKCRRFLSGFTGSAGTLLVMKEEAYLWTDGRYFLQAESELKDSGITLMKMGESGVPNLDELLEEKMKKDEVLGFNGSLLSFSEGKVIAGKVVKKGVKLVIGKEITDEVWTDRPERPHTKVFILEEKYAGKSAAKKISEVRERMKGRDLLIVSSLSDIAWLTNLRAFDIKCNPLFLSYFILESDKATLFIQNEALSDEVRTYLAENGIDIKPYESFDETVAGIKNKQIMFDEADVSYKTFISISKKENANKLYSVLSPVTYLKNIKNDVEVSNMKKSHIRDGVYMAKYMYWIKQQVKRGAKLTEKTASDYLDNLRRGDDLFLDLSFPTISGYAENGAIVHYEAEYEIAKELEAKGLYLFDSGATYKDGTTDVTRTISLGENTYEEKLHYTLVTIGMLRLLNTTFKTGAIGVCLDIKAREALWEHGLDYNHGTGHGVGFVNTVHEAPTSIRNKINKDVFRNLEFEPGMIMSDEPGVYISGKHGIRMEILMNVIEKQEGFLGFESLTMAPIDSEPLLVDVMTKKDIEFYNKYQKQVYDSISYGLSEEEKAWLKELTKEI
;
A
#
# COMPACT_ATOMS: atom_id res chain seq x y z
N MET A 1 -8.17 19.96 23.94
CA MET A 1 -8.73 18.59 23.80
C MET A 1 -9.83 18.62 22.75
N LYS A 2 -9.75 17.75 21.77
CA LYS A 2 -10.73 17.67 20.67
C LYS A 2 -12.11 17.24 21.18
N GLN A 3 -13.18 17.85 20.68
CA GLN A 3 -14.55 17.58 21.15
C GLN A 3 -14.96 16.12 20.95
N THR A 4 -14.57 15.50 19.83
CA THR A 4 -14.84 14.08 19.55
C THR A 4 -14.26 13.13 20.61
N ILE A 5 -13.09 13.43 21.17
CA ILE A 5 -12.50 12.66 22.29
C ILE A 5 -13.30 12.86 23.59
N VAL A 6 -13.76 14.09 23.85
CA VAL A 6 -14.59 14.37 25.02
C VAL A 6 -15.92 13.60 24.95
N ASP A 7 -16.55 13.58 23.78
CA ASP A 7 -17.82 12.88 23.57
C ASP A 7 -17.65 11.35 23.60
N LEU A 8 -16.57 10.82 23.04
CA LEU A 8 -16.24 9.40 23.16
C LEU A 8 -16.05 8.97 24.61
N ARG A 9 -15.39 9.78 25.44
CA ARG A 9 -15.22 9.49 26.87
C ARG A 9 -16.55 9.41 27.65
N LYS A 10 -17.55 10.21 27.25
CA LYS A 10 -18.90 10.11 27.84
C LYS A 10 -19.55 8.76 27.52
N VAL A 11 -19.38 8.29 26.26
CA VAL A 11 -19.85 6.96 25.84
C VAL A 11 -19.09 5.87 26.60
N MET A 12 -17.77 5.95 26.66
CA MET A 12 -16.92 5.01 27.41
C MET A 12 -17.37 4.91 28.89
N GLN A 13 -17.59 6.05 29.54
CA GLN A 13 -18.05 6.09 30.93
C GLN A 13 -19.40 5.38 31.11
N ARG A 14 -20.35 5.62 30.22
CA ARG A 14 -21.67 4.98 30.25
C ARG A 14 -21.60 3.47 30.03
N GLU A 15 -20.72 3.02 29.13
CA GLU A 15 -20.51 1.62 28.80
C GLU A 15 -19.54 0.89 29.76
N GLY A 16 -18.99 1.61 30.76
CA GLY A 16 -18.04 1.05 31.71
C GLY A 16 -16.67 0.65 31.07
N ILE A 17 -16.23 1.38 30.05
CA ILE A 17 -14.98 1.17 29.34
C ILE A 17 -13.93 2.17 29.86
N ASP A 18 -12.76 1.66 30.27
CA ASP A 18 -11.67 2.49 30.82
C ASP A 18 -10.67 2.94 29.77
N ALA A 19 -10.51 2.16 28.69
CA ALA A 19 -9.68 2.48 27.55
C ALA A 19 -10.32 1.99 26.24
N TRP A 20 -10.19 2.75 25.14
CA TRP A 20 -10.73 2.41 23.83
C TRP A 20 -9.66 2.52 22.75
N ILE A 21 -9.53 1.47 21.91
CA ILE A 21 -8.62 1.44 20.75
C ILE A 21 -9.43 1.67 19.47
N SER A 22 -8.96 2.59 18.62
CA SER A 22 -9.48 2.82 17.28
C SER A 22 -8.31 2.79 16.26
N PRO A 23 -8.14 1.70 15.48
CA PRO A 23 -7.10 1.57 14.48
C PRO A 23 -7.46 2.29 13.18
N SER A 24 -6.53 2.34 12.23
CA SER A 24 -6.79 2.80 10.86
C SER A 24 -7.49 1.75 10.00
N SER A 25 -7.31 0.48 10.29
CA SER A 25 -7.81 -0.65 9.51
C SER A 25 -9.33 -0.77 9.53
N ASP A 26 -9.85 -1.46 8.53
CA ASP A 26 -11.23 -1.93 8.42
C ASP A 26 -11.36 -3.41 8.82
N ALA A 27 -12.54 -3.99 8.58
CA ALA A 27 -12.80 -5.41 8.87
C ALA A 27 -12.05 -6.39 7.95
N HIS A 28 -11.38 -5.90 6.93
CA HIS A 28 -10.61 -6.64 5.93
C HIS A 28 -9.10 -6.38 6.05
N GLN A 29 -8.68 -5.59 7.04
CA GLN A 29 -7.31 -5.15 7.26
C GLN A 29 -6.74 -4.37 6.06
N SER A 30 -7.59 -3.60 5.37
CA SER A 30 -7.20 -2.75 4.25
C SER A 30 -6.29 -1.61 4.72
N GLU A 31 -5.26 -1.30 3.94
CA GLU A 31 -4.40 -0.12 4.18
C GLU A 31 -5.18 1.19 3.99
N TYR A 32 -6.06 1.21 3.00
CA TYR A 32 -6.95 2.32 2.70
C TYR A 32 -8.40 1.90 2.96
N PRO A 33 -8.96 2.22 4.14
CA PRO A 33 -10.34 1.87 4.45
C PRO A 33 -11.33 2.79 3.73
N THR A 34 -12.58 2.33 3.63
CA THR A 34 -13.69 3.15 3.14
C THR A 34 -13.93 4.37 4.03
N GLU A 35 -14.65 5.38 3.54
CA GLU A 35 -15.01 6.55 4.36
C GLU A 35 -15.81 6.13 5.60
N TYR A 36 -16.64 5.08 5.49
CA TYR A 36 -17.36 4.49 6.62
C TYR A 36 -16.41 4.01 7.74
N ASP A 37 -15.25 3.46 7.41
CA ASP A 37 -14.34 2.82 8.37
C ASP A 37 -13.30 3.78 8.97
N LYS A 38 -13.30 5.07 8.59
CA LYS A 38 -12.33 6.07 9.06
C LYS A 38 -12.58 6.59 10.48
N CYS A 39 -12.99 5.73 11.42
CA CYS A 39 -13.27 6.08 12.82
C CYS A 39 -12.10 6.78 13.52
N ARG A 40 -10.88 6.28 13.35
CA ARG A 40 -9.66 6.88 13.91
C ARG A 40 -9.46 8.31 13.41
N ARG A 41 -9.63 8.55 12.08
CA ARG A 41 -9.54 9.89 11.48
C ARG A 41 -10.60 10.83 12.05
N PHE A 42 -11.85 10.39 12.13
CA PHE A 42 -12.95 11.17 12.73
C PHE A 42 -12.64 11.58 14.16
N LEU A 43 -12.20 10.65 15.00
CA LEU A 43 -11.91 10.90 16.40
C LEU A 43 -10.68 11.80 16.61
N SER A 44 -9.58 11.51 15.93
CA SER A 44 -8.29 12.19 16.15
C SER A 44 -8.10 13.44 15.29
N GLY A 45 -8.69 13.49 14.09
CA GLY A 45 -8.41 14.48 13.06
C GLY A 45 -7.12 14.22 12.30
N PHE A 46 -6.34 13.21 12.66
CA PHE A 46 -5.16 12.81 11.92
C PHE A 46 -5.56 12.14 10.60
N THR A 47 -5.05 12.63 9.47
CA THR A 47 -5.47 12.19 8.13
C THR A 47 -4.56 11.12 7.52
N GLY A 48 -3.35 10.91 8.04
CA GLY A 48 -2.43 9.87 7.56
C GLY A 48 -3.07 8.47 7.52
N SER A 49 -2.70 7.62 6.56
CA SER A 49 -3.35 6.31 6.36
C SER A 49 -3.04 5.31 7.48
N ALA A 50 -1.87 5.38 8.10
CA ALA A 50 -1.46 4.45 9.15
C ALA A 50 -1.43 5.09 10.54
N GLY A 51 -2.09 4.46 11.51
CA GLY A 51 -2.03 4.88 12.91
C GLY A 51 -3.08 4.19 13.78
N THR A 52 -2.83 4.20 15.07
CA THR A 52 -3.76 3.66 16.08
C THR A 52 -3.97 4.68 17.19
N LEU A 53 -5.23 5.02 17.44
CA LEU A 53 -5.64 5.90 18.53
C LEU A 53 -5.99 5.06 19.76
N LEU A 54 -5.44 5.43 20.90
CA LEU A 54 -5.86 4.94 22.23
C LEU A 54 -6.45 6.12 22.99
N VAL A 55 -7.69 5.98 23.46
CA VAL A 55 -8.34 6.94 24.35
C VAL A 55 -8.53 6.30 25.72
N MET A 56 -7.96 6.92 26.75
CA MET A 56 -8.14 6.57 28.16
C MET A 56 -8.98 7.65 28.86
N LYS A 57 -9.33 7.46 30.13
CA LYS A 57 -10.14 8.42 30.89
C LYS A 57 -9.62 9.85 30.85
N GLU A 58 -8.32 10.02 31.04
CA GLU A 58 -7.68 11.35 31.10
C GLU A 58 -6.74 11.62 29.93
N GLU A 59 -6.16 10.60 29.32
CA GLU A 59 -5.12 10.68 28.32
C GLU A 59 -5.60 10.17 26.96
N ALA A 60 -4.95 10.61 25.88
CA ALA A 60 -5.15 10.04 24.55
C ALA A 60 -3.82 10.02 23.81
N TYR A 61 -3.59 8.97 23.03
CA TYR A 61 -2.34 8.69 22.33
C TYR A 61 -2.59 8.25 20.90
N LEU A 62 -1.74 8.67 19.97
CA LEU A 62 -1.81 8.22 18.59
C LEU A 62 -0.44 7.73 18.14
N TRP A 63 -0.34 6.46 17.81
CA TRP A 63 0.84 5.86 17.18
C TRP A 63 0.74 6.01 15.66
N THR A 64 1.85 6.40 15.05
CA THR A 64 2.03 6.35 13.59
C THR A 64 3.50 6.08 13.26
N ASP A 65 3.79 5.72 12.00
CA ASP A 65 5.14 5.40 11.53
C ASP A 65 5.86 6.60 10.90
N GLY A 66 7.13 6.42 10.54
CA GLY A 66 8.03 7.49 10.09
C GLY A 66 7.58 8.26 8.85
N ARG A 67 6.68 7.70 8.04
CA ARG A 67 6.11 8.38 6.87
C ARG A 67 5.26 9.60 7.26
N TYR A 68 4.68 9.57 8.46
CA TYR A 68 3.67 10.52 8.92
C TYR A 68 4.09 11.39 10.11
N PHE A 69 5.32 11.31 10.61
CA PHE A 69 5.71 12.05 11.82
C PHE A 69 5.49 13.55 11.68
N LEU A 70 5.94 14.17 10.59
CA LEU A 70 5.80 15.61 10.36
C LEU A 70 4.33 16.03 10.22
N GLN A 71 3.54 15.25 9.50
CA GLN A 71 2.11 15.48 9.32
C GLN A 71 1.37 15.37 10.66
N ALA A 72 1.63 14.31 11.43
CA ALA A 72 1.00 14.09 12.73
C ALA A 72 1.37 15.18 13.75
N GLU A 73 2.61 15.68 13.76
CA GLU A 73 3.00 16.81 14.60
C GLU A 73 2.17 18.06 14.31
N SER A 74 1.90 18.33 13.04
CA SER A 74 1.07 19.45 12.61
C SER A 74 -0.40 19.26 12.95
N GLU A 75 -0.99 18.12 12.58
CA GLU A 75 -2.42 17.86 12.68
C GLU A 75 -2.89 17.59 14.12
N LEU A 76 -2.03 17.04 14.99
CA LEU A 76 -2.35 16.78 16.41
C LEU A 76 -2.03 17.96 17.31
N LYS A 77 -1.47 19.05 16.79
CA LYS A 77 -1.20 20.25 17.58
C LYS A 77 -2.47 20.74 18.26
N ASP A 78 -2.37 21.03 19.56
CA ASP A 78 -3.47 21.51 20.43
C ASP A 78 -4.69 20.55 20.55
N SER A 79 -4.63 19.35 19.96
CA SER A 79 -5.70 18.35 20.03
C SER A 79 -5.86 17.71 21.41
N GLY A 80 -4.82 17.70 22.23
CA GLY A 80 -4.72 16.97 23.50
C GLY A 80 -4.47 15.46 23.32
N ILE A 81 -4.03 15.06 22.11
CA ILE A 81 -3.59 13.71 21.78
C ILE A 81 -2.07 13.70 21.72
N THR A 82 -1.42 12.81 22.44
CA THR A 82 0.04 12.65 22.44
C THR A 82 0.47 11.81 21.24
N LEU A 83 1.37 12.37 20.40
CA LEU A 83 1.97 11.63 19.30
C LEU A 83 2.99 10.63 19.82
N MET A 84 2.83 9.36 19.41
CA MET A 84 3.72 8.24 19.69
C MET A 84 4.43 7.83 18.40
N LYS A 85 5.68 8.26 18.22
CA LYS A 85 6.48 7.99 17.02
C LYS A 85 6.98 6.54 17.04
N MET A 86 6.34 5.66 16.27
CA MET A 86 6.67 4.23 16.25
C MET A 86 8.12 3.98 15.84
N GLY A 87 8.81 3.18 16.65
CA GLY A 87 10.21 2.78 16.38
C GLY A 87 11.27 3.73 16.89
N GLU A 88 10.89 4.90 17.39
CA GLU A 88 11.82 5.83 18.03
C GLU A 88 12.21 5.37 19.45
N SER A 89 13.43 5.70 19.83
CA SER A 89 13.95 5.31 21.15
C SER A 89 13.13 5.93 22.29
N GLY A 90 12.73 5.12 23.25
CA GLY A 90 11.94 5.56 24.41
C GLY A 90 10.44 5.70 24.15
N VAL A 91 9.96 5.37 22.95
CA VAL A 91 8.52 5.33 22.63
C VAL A 91 8.00 3.91 22.77
N PRO A 92 7.14 3.60 23.77
CA PRO A 92 6.58 2.26 23.94
C PRO A 92 5.57 1.95 22.81
N ASN A 93 5.46 0.67 22.44
CA ASN A 93 4.38 0.20 21.60
C ASN A 93 3.03 0.28 22.35
N LEU A 94 1.93 0.20 21.61
CA LEU A 94 0.57 0.25 22.18
C LEU A 94 0.36 -0.81 23.27
N ASP A 95 0.77 -2.04 23.02
CA ASP A 95 0.62 -3.18 23.93
C ASP A 95 1.49 -3.01 25.19
N GLU A 96 2.65 -2.40 25.10
CA GLU A 96 3.54 -2.07 26.22
C GLU A 96 2.94 -0.98 27.09
N LEU A 97 2.40 0.09 26.49
CA LEU A 97 1.75 1.17 27.22
C LEU A 97 0.47 0.66 27.92
N LEU A 98 -0.32 -0.16 27.28
CA LEU A 98 -1.50 -0.79 27.89
C LEU A 98 -1.11 -1.69 29.05
N GLU A 99 -0.07 -2.49 28.90
CA GLU A 99 0.47 -3.33 30.00
C GLU A 99 0.95 -2.47 31.17
N GLU A 100 1.57 -1.32 30.93
CA GLU A 100 2.02 -0.41 31.98
C GLU A 100 0.84 0.25 32.72
N LYS A 101 -0.09 0.87 31.98
CA LYS A 101 -1.10 1.78 32.51
C LYS A 101 -2.36 1.08 33.04
N MET A 102 -2.80 -0.01 32.41
CA MET A 102 -4.06 -0.65 32.80
C MET A 102 -3.92 -1.50 34.07
N LYS A 103 -4.96 -1.50 34.89
CA LYS A 103 -5.02 -2.19 36.18
C LYS A 103 -6.01 -3.35 36.12
N LYS A 104 -5.89 -4.26 37.11
CA LYS A 104 -6.84 -5.34 37.30
C LYS A 104 -8.27 -4.78 37.40
N ASP A 105 -9.22 -5.51 36.82
CA ASP A 105 -10.65 -5.23 36.76
C ASP A 105 -11.05 -4.05 35.85
N GLU A 106 -10.10 -3.27 35.31
CA GLU A 106 -10.41 -2.27 34.27
C GLU A 106 -10.82 -2.95 32.97
N VAL A 107 -11.50 -2.19 32.10
CA VAL A 107 -12.09 -2.66 30.85
C VAL A 107 -11.40 -2.00 29.66
N LEU A 108 -10.78 -2.81 28.79
CA LEU A 108 -10.29 -2.38 27.48
C LEU A 108 -11.34 -2.71 26.42
N GLY A 109 -11.79 -1.68 25.69
CA GLY A 109 -12.73 -1.81 24.58
C GLY A 109 -12.05 -1.61 23.22
N PHE A 110 -12.48 -2.36 22.23
CA PHE A 110 -12.18 -2.15 20.81
C PHE A 110 -13.17 -2.92 19.92
N ASN A 111 -13.36 -2.46 18.70
CA ASN A 111 -14.10 -3.24 17.72
C ASN A 111 -13.22 -4.39 17.20
N GLY A 112 -13.56 -5.61 17.60
CA GLY A 112 -12.78 -6.81 17.23
C GLY A 112 -12.76 -7.13 15.73
N SER A 113 -13.63 -6.50 14.94
CA SER A 113 -13.57 -6.63 13.46
C SER A 113 -12.44 -5.79 12.86
N LEU A 114 -12.04 -4.68 13.51
CA LEU A 114 -11.06 -3.73 13.00
C LEU A 114 -9.60 -4.08 13.37
N LEU A 115 -9.37 -5.04 14.23
CA LEU A 115 -8.03 -5.55 14.54
C LEU A 115 -7.84 -6.94 13.92
N SER A 116 -6.69 -7.18 13.32
CA SER A 116 -6.29 -8.52 12.91
C SER A 116 -6.17 -9.45 14.12
N PHE A 117 -6.25 -10.75 13.88
CA PHE A 117 -6.02 -11.70 14.97
C PHE A 117 -4.61 -11.56 15.55
N SER A 118 -3.59 -11.33 14.73
CA SER A 118 -2.21 -11.15 15.19
C SER A 118 -2.08 -9.96 16.14
N GLU A 119 -2.67 -8.80 15.83
CA GLU A 119 -2.65 -7.61 16.68
C GLU A 119 -3.46 -7.80 17.96
N GLY A 120 -4.71 -8.24 17.81
CA GLY A 120 -5.60 -8.48 18.95
C GLY A 120 -5.04 -9.51 19.94
N LYS A 121 -4.37 -10.55 19.44
CA LYS A 121 -3.68 -11.57 20.24
C LYS A 121 -2.54 -10.97 21.09
N VAL A 122 -1.73 -10.08 20.52
CA VAL A 122 -0.64 -9.40 21.25
C VAL A 122 -1.21 -8.52 22.35
N ILE A 123 -2.17 -7.65 22.02
CA ILE A 123 -2.82 -6.74 22.96
C ILE A 123 -3.51 -7.53 24.08
N ALA A 124 -4.41 -8.45 23.73
CA ALA A 124 -5.16 -9.25 24.70
C ALA A 124 -4.22 -10.10 25.58
N GLY A 125 -3.18 -10.69 24.99
CA GLY A 125 -2.23 -11.55 25.71
C GLY A 125 -1.50 -10.84 26.85
N LYS A 126 -1.25 -9.54 26.73
CA LYS A 126 -0.62 -8.73 27.80
C LYS A 126 -1.63 -8.30 28.88
N VAL A 127 -2.74 -7.68 28.46
CA VAL A 127 -3.67 -7.05 29.42
C VAL A 127 -4.50 -8.08 30.21
N VAL A 128 -4.93 -9.17 29.57
CA VAL A 128 -5.72 -10.23 30.24
C VAL A 128 -4.93 -10.90 31.36
N LYS A 129 -3.62 -11.07 31.21
CA LYS A 129 -2.75 -11.60 32.29
C LYS A 129 -2.74 -10.72 33.55
N LYS A 130 -3.02 -9.42 33.40
CA LYS A 130 -3.15 -8.46 34.51
C LYS A 130 -4.56 -8.46 35.13
N GLY A 131 -5.49 -9.21 34.56
CA GLY A 131 -6.90 -9.23 35.00
C GLY A 131 -7.75 -8.12 34.41
N VAL A 132 -7.31 -7.49 33.30
CA VAL A 132 -8.11 -6.54 32.53
C VAL A 132 -9.18 -7.31 31.76
N LYS A 133 -10.40 -6.76 31.72
CA LYS A 133 -11.53 -7.32 30.97
C LYS A 133 -11.57 -6.74 29.55
N LEU A 134 -12.05 -7.51 28.59
CA LEU A 134 -12.16 -7.09 27.19
C LEU A 134 -13.61 -6.92 26.75
N VAL A 135 -13.90 -5.83 26.04
CA VAL A 135 -15.15 -5.59 25.29
C VAL A 135 -14.79 -5.47 23.81
N ILE A 136 -15.17 -6.47 23.00
CA ILE A 136 -14.67 -6.65 21.62
C ILE A 136 -15.76 -6.67 20.54
N GLY A 137 -17.01 -6.49 20.88
CA GLY A 137 -18.15 -6.72 19.96
C GLY A 137 -18.93 -5.46 19.56
N LYS A 138 -18.56 -4.28 20.05
CA LYS A 138 -19.32 -3.03 19.85
C LYS A 138 -18.42 -1.98 19.20
N GLU A 139 -18.99 -1.18 18.29
CA GLU A 139 -18.39 0.04 17.79
C GLU A 139 -19.04 1.24 18.46
N ILE A 140 -18.35 1.81 19.47
CA ILE A 140 -18.90 2.94 20.23
C ILE A 140 -18.74 4.28 19.53
N THR A 141 -17.90 4.37 18.49
CA THR A 141 -17.75 5.58 17.67
C THR A 141 -19.05 5.95 16.96
N ASP A 142 -19.92 4.97 16.65
CA ASP A 142 -21.23 5.20 16.01
C ASP A 142 -22.12 6.14 16.81
N GLU A 143 -21.97 6.18 18.12
CA GLU A 143 -22.75 7.06 19.00
C GLU A 143 -22.22 8.50 19.01
N VAL A 144 -20.98 8.70 18.57
CA VAL A 144 -20.33 10.02 18.47
C VAL A 144 -20.37 10.55 17.03
N TRP A 145 -20.27 9.66 16.06
CA TRP A 145 -20.27 10.00 14.62
C TRP A 145 -21.66 9.81 14.02
N THR A 146 -22.55 10.73 14.31
CA THR A 146 -23.98 10.64 13.93
C THR A 146 -24.25 10.79 12.43
N ASP A 147 -23.34 11.42 11.68
CA ASP A 147 -23.38 11.61 10.24
C ASP A 147 -22.37 10.71 9.50
N ARG A 148 -22.08 9.54 10.10
CA ARG A 148 -21.17 8.55 9.50
C ARG A 148 -21.66 8.14 8.12
N PRO A 149 -20.79 8.17 7.07
CA PRO A 149 -21.15 7.74 5.74
C PRO A 149 -21.68 6.29 5.71
N GLU A 150 -22.52 5.97 4.74
CA GLU A 150 -22.93 4.59 4.49
C GLU A 150 -21.78 3.77 3.91
N ARG A 151 -21.84 2.45 4.08
CA ARG A 151 -20.88 1.54 3.40
C ARG A 151 -21.10 1.60 1.89
N PRO A 152 -20.01 1.75 1.11
CA PRO A 152 -20.12 1.75 -0.34
C PRO A 152 -20.53 0.37 -0.88
N HIS A 153 -21.15 0.36 -2.06
CA HIS A 153 -21.52 -0.83 -2.81
C HIS A 153 -21.48 -0.55 -4.32
N THR A 154 -20.30 -0.13 -4.79
CA THR A 154 -20.09 0.18 -6.20
C THR A 154 -20.31 -1.05 -7.09
N LYS A 155 -20.71 -0.85 -8.34
CA LYS A 155 -20.97 -1.97 -9.25
C LYS A 155 -19.70 -2.74 -9.55
N VAL A 156 -19.78 -4.04 -9.31
CA VAL A 156 -18.69 -4.98 -9.61
C VAL A 156 -18.65 -5.27 -11.11
N PHE A 157 -17.45 -5.33 -11.67
CA PHE A 157 -17.20 -5.73 -13.05
C PHE A 157 -16.19 -6.88 -13.13
N ILE A 158 -16.22 -7.62 -14.23
CA ILE A 158 -15.36 -8.76 -14.49
C ILE A 158 -14.06 -8.29 -15.14
N LEU A 159 -12.92 -8.63 -14.55
CA LEU A 159 -11.62 -8.53 -15.21
C LEU A 159 -11.47 -9.72 -16.16
N GLU A 160 -11.58 -9.48 -17.45
CA GLU A 160 -11.55 -10.50 -18.49
C GLU A 160 -10.28 -11.38 -18.42
N GLU A 161 -10.42 -12.66 -18.74
CA GLU A 161 -9.31 -13.62 -18.69
C GLU A 161 -8.15 -13.25 -19.62
N LYS A 162 -8.40 -12.51 -20.72
CA LYS A 162 -7.34 -11.98 -21.59
C LYS A 162 -6.37 -11.05 -20.84
N TYR A 163 -6.81 -10.43 -19.73
CA TYR A 163 -5.97 -9.65 -18.84
C TYR A 163 -5.45 -10.48 -17.66
N ALA A 164 -6.33 -11.24 -17.00
CA ALA A 164 -6.01 -12.00 -15.80
C ALA A 164 -5.22 -13.29 -16.05
N GLY A 165 -5.19 -13.80 -17.28
CA GLY A 165 -4.46 -15.00 -17.70
C GLY A 165 -5.02 -16.32 -17.20
N LYS A 166 -5.92 -16.31 -16.21
CA LYS A 166 -6.56 -17.51 -15.65
C LYS A 166 -8.00 -17.20 -15.26
N SER A 167 -8.91 -18.18 -15.44
CA SER A 167 -10.29 -18.09 -14.95
C SER A 167 -10.34 -18.18 -13.41
N ALA A 168 -11.41 -17.68 -12.80
CA ALA A 168 -11.64 -17.81 -11.35
C ALA A 168 -11.70 -19.29 -10.92
N ALA A 169 -12.36 -20.14 -11.68
CA ALA A 169 -12.42 -21.59 -11.42
C ALA A 169 -11.02 -22.23 -11.38
N LYS A 170 -10.11 -21.83 -12.29
CA LYS A 170 -8.73 -22.33 -12.29
C LYS A 170 -7.96 -21.87 -11.05
N LYS A 171 -8.06 -20.58 -10.69
CA LYS A 171 -7.43 -20.03 -9.48
C LYS A 171 -7.94 -20.73 -8.21
N ILE A 172 -9.25 -20.96 -8.10
CA ILE A 172 -9.87 -21.70 -6.99
C ILE A 172 -9.32 -23.12 -6.91
N SER A 173 -9.16 -23.81 -8.05
CA SER A 173 -8.56 -25.16 -8.08
C SER A 173 -7.12 -25.16 -7.55
N GLU A 174 -6.29 -24.21 -7.99
CA GLU A 174 -4.90 -24.09 -7.54
C GLU A 174 -4.79 -23.78 -6.03
N VAL A 175 -5.72 -22.96 -5.49
CA VAL A 175 -5.80 -22.70 -4.05
C VAL A 175 -6.21 -23.96 -3.29
N ARG A 176 -7.20 -24.72 -3.77
CA ARG A 176 -7.62 -26.01 -3.15
C ARG A 176 -6.48 -27.02 -3.05
N GLU A 177 -5.66 -27.14 -4.08
CA GLU A 177 -4.45 -28.00 -4.05
C GLU A 177 -3.52 -27.61 -2.89
N ARG A 178 -3.36 -26.30 -2.63
CA ARG A 178 -2.55 -25.79 -1.53
C ARG A 178 -3.21 -25.90 -0.14
N MET A 179 -4.50 -26.12 -0.06
CA MET A 179 -5.16 -26.42 1.22
C MET A 179 -4.74 -27.77 1.82
N LYS A 180 -4.11 -28.65 1.03
CA LYS A 180 -3.52 -29.93 1.49
C LYS A 180 -4.51 -30.78 2.31
N GLY A 181 -5.77 -30.87 1.84
CA GLY A 181 -6.82 -31.66 2.46
C GLY A 181 -7.45 -31.08 3.72
N ARG A 182 -7.23 -29.77 4.05
CA ARG A 182 -8.03 -29.06 5.06
C ARG A 182 -9.42 -28.79 4.52
N ASP A 183 -10.37 -28.71 5.46
CA ASP A 183 -11.79 -28.60 5.08
C ASP A 183 -12.16 -27.22 4.53
N LEU A 184 -11.52 -26.15 5.06
CA LEU A 184 -11.98 -24.79 4.82
C LEU A 184 -10.84 -23.76 4.93
N LEU A 185 -10.88 -22.74 4.06
CA LEU A 185 -10.06 -21.53 4.10
C LEU A 185 -10.98 -20.32 4.24
N ILE A 186 -10.70 -19.46 5.22
CA ILE A 186 -11.34 -18.13 5.35
C ILE A 186 -10.44 -17.10 4.70
N VAL A 187 -11.00 -16.31 3.77
CA VAL A 187 -10.31 -15.20 3.10
C VAL A 187 -11.05 -13.91 3.43
N SER A 188 -10.39 -13.00 4.11
CA SER A 188 -10.92 -11.68 4.48
C SER A 188 -10.29 -10.54 3.69
N SER A 189 -9.08 -10.72 3.16
CA SER A 189 -8.38 -9.72 2.36
C SER A 189 -9.13 -9.42 1.07
N LEU A 190 -9.53 -8.16 0.86
CA LEU A 190 -10.25 -7.72 -0.34
C LEU A 190 -9.43 -7.92 -1.61
N SER A 191 -8.12 -7.68 -1.53
CA SER A 191 -7.20 -7.86 -2.66
C SER A 191 -7.09 -9.33 -3.08
N ASP A 192 -7.11 -10.25 -2.12
CA ASP A 192 -7.10 -11.68 -2.36
C ASP A 192 -8.40 -12.15 -3.03
N ILE A 193 -9.55 -11.66 -2.52
CA ILE A 193 -10.86 -11.99 -3.07
C ILE A 193 -11.00 -11.45 -4.50
N ALA A 194 -10.57 -10.21 -4.73
CA ALA A 194 -10.60 -9.60 -6.05
C ALA A 194 -9.74 -10.37 -7.07
N TRP A 195 -8.53 -10.84 -6.67
CA TRP A 195 -7.70 -11.68 -7.51
C TRP A 195 -8.32 -13.06 -7.76
N LEU A 196 -8.82 -13.71 -6.70
CA LEU A 196 -9.34 -15.06 -6.76
C LEU A 196 -10.59 -15.17 -7.66
N THR A 197 -11.45 -14.14 -7.61
CA THR A 197 -12.72 -14.12 -8.34
C THR A 197 -12.63 -13.44 -9.71
N ASN A 198 -11.52 -12.79 -10.06
CA ASN A 198 -11.39 -11.89 -11.21
C ASN A 198 -12.43 -10.75 -11.21
N LEU A 199 -12.94 -10.35 -10.06
CA LEU A 199 -13.87 -9.24 -9.93
C LEU A 199 -13.18 -7.98 -9.43
N ARG A 200 -13.67 -6.82 -9.86
CA ARG A 200 -13.19 -5.50 -9.44
C ARG A 200 -14.36 -4.56 -9.22
N ALA A 201 -14.19 -3.62 -8.30
CA ALA A 201 -15.05 -2.44 -8.12
C ALA A 201 -14.25 -1.37 -7.38
N PHE A 202 -14.83 -0.21 -7.11
CA PHE A 202 -14.14 0.91 -6.46
C PHE A 202 -14.86 1.34 -5.18
N ASP A 203 -15.10 0.41 -4.25
CA ASP A 203 -15.58 0.72 -2.91
C ASP A 203 -14.52 1.49 -2.10
N ILE A 204 -13.26 1.29 -2.45
CA ILE A 204 -12.11 2.00 -1.88
C ILE A 204 -11.49 2.90 -2.96
N LYS A 205 -11.34 4.18 -2.64
CA LYS A 205 -10.73 5.17 -3.55
C LYS A 205 -9.36 4.69 -4.04
N CYS A 206 -9.10 4.78 -5.32
CA CYS A 206 -7.86 4.38 -5.99
C CYS A 206 -7.54 2.88 -5.93
N ASN A 207 -8.36 2.05 -5.31
CA ASN A 207 -8.14 0.61 -5.22
C ASN A 207 -9.31 -0.13 -5.87
N PRO A 208 -9.06 -1.00 -6.86
CA PRO A 208 -10.12 -1.69 -7.59
C PRO A 208 -10.70 -2.86 -6.78
N LEU A 209 -11.20 -2.58 -5.57
CA LEU A 209 -11.67 -3.54 -4.58
C LEU A 209 -13.13 -3.31 -4.23
N PHE A 210 -13.77 -4.36 -3.71
CA PHE A 210 -15.16 -4.35 -3.24
C PHE A 210 -15.28 -5.06 -1.89
N LEU A 211 -16.17 -4.57 -1.04
CA LEU A 211 -16.39 -5.14 0.30
C LEU A 211 -16.96 -6.56 0.18
N SER A 212 -16.21 -7.54 0.66
CA SER A 212 -16.58 -8.94 0.54
C SER A 212 -15.80 -9.83 1.50
N TYR A 213 -16.34 -11.01 1.80
CA TYR A 213 -15.62 -12.13 2.40
C TYR A 213 -15.73 -13.35 1.49
N PHE A 214 -14.82 -14.29 1.66
CA PHE A 214 -14.84 -15.51 0.90
C PHE A 214 -14.53 -16.72 1.80
N ILE A 215 -15.32 -17.79 1.63
CA ILE A 215 -15.07 -19.07 2.27
C ILE A 215 -14.88 -20.10 1.17
N LEU A 216 -13.71 -20.75 1.16
CA LEU A 216 -13.39 -21.82 0.24
C LEU A 216 -13.38 -23.15 1.00
N GLU A 217 -14.27 -24.05 0.63
CA GLU A 217 -14.33 -25.44 1.08
C GLU A 217 -13.75 -26.37 0.01
N SER A 218 -13.57 -27.66 0.35
CA SER A 218 -13.05 -28.66 -0.59
C SER A 218 -13.88 -28.78 -1.88
N ASP A 219 -15.18 -28.61 -1.79
CA ASP A 219 -16.16 -28.77 -2.87
C ASP A 219 -17.04 -27.55 -3.13
N LYS A 220 -16.98 -26.54 -2.24
CA LYS A 220 -17.80 -25.34 -2.32
C LYS A 220 -16.95 -24.08 -2.26
N ALA A 221 -17.40 -23.02 -2.92
CA ALA A 221 -16.83 -21.68 -2.84
C ALA A 221 -17.97 -20.67 -2.62
N THR A 222 -17.86 -19.83 -1.61
CA THR A 222 -18.92 -18.89 -1.24
C THR A 222 -18.37 -17.48 -1.11
N LEU A 223 -18.90 -16.56 -1.92
CA LEU A 223 -18.64 -15.11 -1.85
C LEU A 223 -19.76 -14.44 -1.05
N PHE A 224 -19.35 -13.67 -0.03
CA PHE A 224 -20.25 -12.82 0.75
C PHE A 224 -20.10 -11.40 0.28
N ILE A 225 -21.15 -10.83 -0.30
CA ILE A 225 -21.14 -9.53 -0.94
C ILE A 225 -22.50 -8.85 -0.85
N GLN A 226 -22.55 -7.52 -0.90
CA GLN A 226 -23.79 -6.76 -0.97
C GLN A 226 -24.49 -7.02 -2.31
N ASN A 227 -25.77 -7.38 -2.26
CA ASN A 227 -26.54 -7.73 -3.45
C ASN A 227 -26.63 -6.59 -4.49
N GLU A 228 -26.64 -5.36 -4.00
CA GLU A 228 -26.71 -4.12 -4.78
C GLU A 228 -25.47 -3.93 -5.68
N ALA A 229 -24.34 -4.51 -5.32
CA ALA A 229 -23.11 -4.45 -6.11
C ALA A 229 -23.14 -5.34 -7.36
N LEU A 230 -24.03 -6.34 -7.41
CA LEU A 230 -24.06 -7.39 -8.44
C LEU A 230 -25.02 -7.08 -9.59
N SER A 231 -24.54 -7.20 -10.82
CA SER A 231 -25.35 -7.29 -12.03
C SER A 231 -25.72 -8.75 -12.35
N ASP A 232 -26.69 -8.97 -13.25
CA ASP A 232 -27.03 -10.32 -13.73
C ASP A 232 -25.86 -10.99 -14.46
N GLU A 233 -25.06 -10.23 -15.18
CA GLU A 233 -23.83 -10.70 -15.84
C GLU A 233 -22.84 -11.25 -14.80
N VAL A 234 -22.57 -10.50 -13.73
CA VAL A 234 -21.65 -10.95 -12.66
C VAL A 234 -22.21 -12.18 -11.92
N ARG A 235 -23.52 -12.24 -11.69
CA ARG A 235 -24.15 -13.43 -11.08
C ARG A 235 -23.99 -14.67 -11.96
N THR A 236 -24.20 -14.53 -13.27
CA THR A 236 -23.98 -15.61 -14.23
C THR A 236 -22.53 -16.07 -14.24
N TYR A 237 -21.60 -15.12 -14.31
CA TYR A 237 -20.16 -15.39 -14.27
C TYR A 237 -19.74 -16.14 -12.98
N LEU A 238 -20.23 -15.74 -11.82
CA LEU A 238 -19.95 -16.41 -10.55
C LEU A 238 -20.47 -17.84 -10.55
N ALA A 239 -21.70 -18.06 -11.03
CA ALA A 239 -22.30 -19.40 -11.13
C ALA A 239 -21.51 -20.31 -12.09
N GLU A 240 -21.07 -19.80 -13.24
CA GLU A 240 -20.25 -20.53 -14.22
C GLU A 240 -18.86 -20.92 -13.65
N ASN A 241 -18.33 -20.12 -12.70
CA ASN A 241 -17.08 -20.42 -12.00
C ASN A 241 -17.28 -21.22 -10.69
N GLY A 242 -18.51 -21.69 -10.40
CA GLY A 242 -18.82 -22.52 -9.23
C GLY A 242 -18.75 -21.75 -7.91
N ILE A 243 -19.09 -20.46 -7.92
CA ILE A 243 -19.08 -19.57 -6.75
C ILE A 243 -20.50 -19.24 -6.34
N ASP A 244 -20.90 -19.68 -5.16
CA ASP A 244 -22.17 -19.30 -4.53
C ASP A 244 -22.11 -17.88 -3.96
N ILE A 245 -23.26 -17.21 -3.93
CA ILE A 245 -23.39 -15.84 -3.40
C ILE A 245 -24.20 -15.88 -2.11
N LYS A 246 -23.73 -15.14 -1.10
CA LYS A 246 -24.46 -14.84 0.14
C LYS A 246 -24.41 -13.34 0.46
N PRO A 247 -25.39 -12.80 1.21
CA PRO A 247 -25.33 -11.42 1.70
C PRO A 247 -24.08 -11.18 2.56
N TYR A 248 -23.45 -10.04 2.39
CA TYR A 248 -22.24 -9.65 3.14
C TYR A 248 -22.42 -9.79 4.66
N GLU A 249 -23.54 -9.35 5.18
CA GLU A 249 -23.87 -9.34 6.61
C GLU A 249 -24.03 -10.76 7.20
N SER A 250 -24.25 -11.76 6.35
CA SER A 250 -24.41 -13.16 6.80
C SER A 250 -23.06 -13.87 7.10
N PHE A 251 -21.93 -13.21 6.87
CA PHE A 251 -20.61 -13.80 7.09
C PHE A 251 -20.38 -14.19 8.56
N ASP A 252 -20.61 -13.26 9.49
CA ASP A 252 -20.38 -13.49 10.92
C ASP A 252 -21.22 -14.67 11.46
N GLU A 253 -22.50 -14.75 11.08
CA GLU A 253 -23.38 -15.85 11.45
C GLU A 253 -22.90 -17.19 10.84
N THR A 254 -22.51 -17.17 9.55
CA THR A 254 -21.97 -18.33 8.87
C THR A 254 -20.72 -18.86 9.57
N VAL A 255 -19.79 -17.97 9.90
CA VAL A 255 -18.53 -18.31 10.60
C VAL A 255 -18.78 -18.86 12.00
N ALA A 256 -19.73 -18.26 12.76
CA ALA A 256 -20.10 -18.74 14.08
C ALA A 256 -20.75 -20.15 14.07
N GLY A 257 -21.35 -20.53 12.94
CA GLY A 257 -21.96 -21.85 12.72
C GLY A 257 -20.98 -22.96 12.30
N ILE A 258 -19.71 -22.65 12.01
CA ILE A 258 -18.72 -23.66 11.56
C ILE A 258 -18.31 -24.54 12.74
N LYS A 259 -18.49 -25.86 12.57
CA LYS A 259 -18.17 -26.88 13.61
C LYS A 259 -17.47 -28.09 13.03
N ASN A 260 -16.56 -28.69 13.84
CA ASN A 260 -15.84 -29.92 13.51
C ASN A 260 -15.03 -29.85 12.20
N LYS A 261 -14.48 -28.66 11.86
CA LYS A 261 -13.72 -28.40 10.64
C LYS A 261 -12.24 -28.13 10.92
N GLN A 262 -11.41 -28.47 9.95
CA GLN A 262 -10.01 -28.06 9.87
C GLN A 262 -9.95 -26.74 9.09
N ILE A 263 -9.75 -25.62 9.78
CA ILE A 263 -9.85 -24.28 9.22
C ILE A 263 -8.47 -23.68 9.02
N MET A 264 -8.16 -23.28 7.80
CA MET A 264 -7.00 -22.43 7.47
C MET A 264 -7.41 -20.96 7.49
N PHE A 265 -6.51 -20.11 7.96
CA PHE A 265 -6.67 -18.67 7.96
C PHE A 265 -5.30 -17.97 8.07
N ASP A 266 -5.23 -16.72 7.61
CA ASP A 266 -4.07 -15.85 7.82
C ASP A 266 -4.30 -14.96 9.05
N GLU A 267 -3.38 -14.98 10.01
CA GLU A 267 -3.49 -14.21 11.26
C GLU A 267 -3.47 -12.69 11.04
N ALA A 268 -2.89 -12.23 9.95
CA ALA A 268 -2.80 -10.83 9.63
C ALA A 268 -4.04 -10.29 8.92
N ASP A 269 -4.82 -11.16 8.25
CA ASP A 269 -5.97 -10.76 7.45
C ASP A 269 -7.30 -11.03 8.17
N VAL A 270 -7.38 -12.17 8.90
CA VAL A 270 -8.59 -12.52 9.64
C VAL A 270 -8.72 -11.67 10.91
N SER A 271 -9.89 -11.07 11.12
CA SER A 271 -10.15 -10.22 12.27
C SER A 271 -10.15 -11.01 13.60
N TYR A 272 -9.83 -10.31 14.69
CA TYR A 272 -9.87 -10.87 16.04
C TYR A 272 -11.26 -11.42 16.40
N LYS A 273 -12.34 -10.75 15.99
CA LYS A 273 -13.72 -11.20 16.16
C LYS A 273 -13.99 -12.51 15.43
N THR A 274 -13.57 -12.63 14.17
CA THR A 274 -13.70 -13.86 13.39
C THR A 274 -12.97 -15.02 14.06
N PHE A 275 -11.71 -14.79 14.49
CA PHE A 275 -10.95 -15.80 15.21
C PHE A 275 -11.64 -16.27 16.50
N ILE A 276 -12.14 -15.35 17.33
CA ILE A 276 -12.89 -15.72 18.55
C ILE A 276 -14.09 -16.60 18.20
N SER A 277 -14.79 -16.29 17.12
CA SER A 277 -15.97 -17.07 16.68
C SER A 277 -15.62 -18.50 16.30
N ILE A 278 -14.56 -18.72 15.50
CA ILE A 278 -14.15 -20.08 15.08
C ILE A 278 -13.41 -20.87 16.16
N SER A 279 -12.83 -20.20 17.15
CA SER A 279 -12.03 -20.83 18.22
C SER A 279 -12.82 -21.29 19.43
N LYS A 280 -14.13 -21.09 19.46
CA LYS A 280 -15.00 -21.53 20.55
C LYS A 280 -14.90 -23.05 20.78
N LYS A 281 -14.70 -23.45 22.01
CA LYS A 281 -14.52 -24.88 22.38
C LYS A 281 -15.67 -25.77 21.93
N GLU A 282 -16.90 -25.28 22.02
CA GLU A 282 -18.10 -25.99 21.57
C GLU A 282 -18.14 -26.25 20.08
N ASN A 283 -17.38 -25.52 19.26
CA ASN A 283 -17.28 -25.72 17.83
C ASN A 283 -16.36 -26.88 17.43
N ALA A 284 -15.44 -27.28 18.31
CA ALA A 284 -14.48 -28.37 18.10
C ALA A 284 -13.68 -28.26 16.78
N ASN A 285 -13.41 -27.03 16.33
CA ASN A 285 -12.61 -26.77 15.14
C ASN A 285 -11.12 -26.94 15.41
N LYS A 286 -10.36 -27.39 14.39
CA LYS A 286 -8.90 -27.37 14.38
C LYS A 286 -8.43 -26.21 13.53
N LEU A 287 -7.65 -25.29 14.10
CA LEU A 287 -7.23 -24.04 13.50
C LEU A 287 -5.80 -24.11 13.02
N TYR A 288 -5.56 -23.67 11.79
CA TYR A 288 -4.23 -23.65 11.15
C TYR A 288 -3.95 -22.22 10.65
N SER A 289 -3.10 -21.53 11.42
CA SER A 289 -2.56 -20.24 11.01
C SER A 289 -1.47 -20.46 9.96
N VAL A 290 -1.63 -19.82 8.80
CA VAL A 290 -0.72 -19.93 7.66
C VAL A 290 -0.73 -18.63 6.87
N LEU A 291 0.29 -18.38 6.05
CA LEU A 291 0.14 -17.42 4.96
C LEU A 291 -0.96 -17.93 4.02
N SER A 292 -1.91 -17.07 3.68
CA SER A 292 -3.00 -17.42 2.78
C SER A 292 -2.45 -17.99 1.45
N PRO A 293 -2.90 -19.17 1.01
CA PRO A 293 -2.54 -19.67 -0.31
C PRO A 293 -2.94 -18.73 -1.45
N VAL A 294 -3.97 -17.91 -1.24
CA VAL A 294 -4.41 -16.89 -2.21
C VAL A 294 -3.37 -15.78 -2.29
N THR A 295 -2.96 -15.23 -1.14
CA THR A 295 -1.91 -14.21 -1.05
C THR A 295 -0.61 -14.67 -1.72
N TYR A 296 -0.19 -15.91 -1.45
CA TYR A 296 1.01 -16.47 -2.07
C TYR A 296 0.91 -16.56 -3.59
N LEU A 297 -0.20 -17.13 -4.12
CA LEU A 297 -0.38 -17.30 -5.57
C LEU A 297 -0.57 -15.97 -6.31
N LYS A 298 -1.26 -15.02 -5.71
CA LYS A 298 -1.46 -13.67 -6.23
C LYS A 298 -0.14 -12.90 -6.36
N ASN A 299 0.78 -13.10 -5.44
CA ASN A 299 2.09 -12.43 -5.43
C ASN A 299 2.96 -12.81 -6.65
N ILE A 300 2.76 -13.99 -7.23
CA ILE A 300 3.49 -14.48 -8.41
C ILE A 300 2.62 -14.30 -9.64
N LYS A 301 2.88 -13.26 -10.43
CA LYS A 301 2.13 -12.93 -11.64
C LYS A 301 2.42 -13.96 -12.71
N ASN A 302 1.35 -14.44 -13.38
CA ASN A 302 1.50 -15.33 -14.52
C ASN A 302 2.02 -14.56 -15.76
N ASP A 303 2.43 -15.29 -16.81
CA ASP A 303 3.03 -14.70 -18.01
C ASP A 303 2.13 -13.67 -18.70
N VAL A 304 0.80 -13.85 -18.65
CA VAL A 304 -0.18 -12.89 -19.22
C VAL A 304 -0.21 -11.62 -18.40
N GLU A 305 -0.28 -11.73 -17.07
CA GLU A 305 -0.24 -10.59 -16.15
C GLU A 305 1.08 -9.83 -16.30
N VAL A 306 2.23 -10.50 -16.33
CA VAL A 306 3.55 -9.87 -16.55
C VAL A 306 3.62 -9.17 -17.92
N SER A 307 3.15 -9.82 -18.98
CA SER A 307 3.12 -9.22 -20.33
C SER A 307 2.25 -7.97 -20.38
N ASN A 308 1.11 -7.99 -19.70
CA ASN A 308 0.20 -6.86 -19.64
C ASN A 308 0.77 -5.72 -18.76
N MET A 309 1.41 -6.02 -17.63
CA MET A 309 2.14 -5.03 -16.83
C MET A 309 3.22 -4.31 -17.66
N LYS A 310 3.99 -5.02 -18.47
CA LYS A 310 4.98 -4.39 -19.38
C LYS A 310 4.32 -3.40 -20.34
N LYS A 311 3.19 -3.75 -20.93
CA LYS A 311 2.47 -2.86 -21.86
C LYS A 311 1.93 -1.62 -21.16
N SER A 312 1.32 -1.78 -19.97
CA SER A 312 0.80 -0.65 -19.20
C SER A 312 1.90 0.33 -18.79
N HIS A 313 3.08 -0.18 -18.38
CA HIS A 313 4.22 0.66 -17.99
C HIS A 313 4.89 1.39 -19.17
N ILE A 314 4.94 0.78 -20.35
CA ILE A 314 5.41 1.47 -21.57
C ILE A 314 4.46 2.61 -21.92
N ARG A 315 3.16 2.38 -21.85
CA ARG A 315 2.12 3.38 -22.12
C ARG A 315 2.14 4.51 -21.08
N ASP A 316 2.23 4.17 -19.80
CA ASP A 316 2.35 5.14 -18.71
C ASP A 316 3.65 5.96 -18.81
N GLY A 317 4.74 5.33 -19.24
CA GLY A 317 6.02 5.98 -19.50
C GLY A 317 5.93 7.10 -20.56
N VAL A 318 5.07 6.94 -21.57
CA VAL A 318 4.78 8.01 -22.53
C VAL A 318 4.12 9.21 -21.82
N TYR A 319 3.16 8.98 -20.92
CA TYR A 319 2.52 10.05 -20.15
C TYR A 319 3.51 10.75 -19.22
N MET A 320 4.38 9.99 -18.58
CA MET A 320 5.45 10.52 -17.74
C MET A 320 6.42 11.41 -18.54
N ALA A 321 6.85 10.98 -19.71
CA ALA A 321 7.73 11.79 -20.57
C ALA A 321 7.06 13.07 -21.08
N LYS A 322 5.79 12.98 -21.51
CA LYS A 322 4.98 14.15 -21.88
C LYS A 322 4.84 15.14 -20.74
N TYR A 323 4.55 14.64 -19.54
CA TYR A 323 4.44 15.46 -18.34
C TYR A 323 5.75 16.18 -17.99
N MET A 324 6.89 15.44 -17.96
CA MET A 324 8.19 16.01 -17.64
C MET A 324 8.60 17.08 -18.67
N TYR A 325 8.35 16.84 -19.96
CA TYR A 325 8.56 17.82 -21.00
C TYR A 325 7.71 19.06 -20.77
N TRP A 326 6.40 18.87 -20.61
CA TRP A 326 5.43 19.96 -20.42
C TRP A 326 5.78 20.85 -19.22
N ILE A 327 6.01 20.26 -18.04
CA ILE A 327 6.24 21.03 -16.82
C ILE A 327 7.53 21.85 -16.92
N LYS A 328 8.62 21.27 -17.45
CA LYS A 328 9.88 22.00 -17.68
C LYS A 328 9.69 23.17 -18.65
N GLN A 329 8.91 22.99 -19.72
CA GLN A 329 8.63 24.07 -20.65
C GLN A 329 7.77 25.16 -20.04
N GLN A 330 6.74 24.82 -19.26
CA GLN A 330 5.85 25.80 -18.63
C GLN A 330 6.59 26.64 -17.58
N VAL A 331 7.36 26.00 -16.69
CA VAL A 331 8.15 26.69 -15.67
C VAL A 331 9.18 27.61 -16.33
N LYS A 332 9.88 27.16 -17.37
CA LYS A 332 10.84 27.98 -18.13
C LYS A 332 10.21 29.20 -18.78
N ARG A 333 8.93 29.12 -19.17
CA ARG A 333 8.16 30.24 -19.76
C ARG A 333 7.57 31.17 -18.69
N GLY A 334 7.74 30.87 -17.40
CA GLY A 334 7.19 31.62 -16.27
C GLY A 334 5.66 31.43 -16.10
N ALA A 335 5.14 30.28 -16.51
CA ALA A 335 3.74 29.95 -16.26
C ALA A 335 3.50 29.77 -14.75
N LYS A 336 2.38 30.31 -14.27
CA LYS A 336 1.96 30.14 -12.88
C LYS A 336 1.36 28.74 -12.69
N LEU A 337 2.17 27.82 -12.24
CA LEU A 337 1.77 26.47 -11.89
C LEU A 337 1.94 26.26 -10.38
N THR A 338 1.01 25.54 -9.78
CA THR A 338 1.14 25.04 -8.41
C THR A 338 1.36 23.54 -8.42
N GLU A 339 1.80 22.98 -7.29
CA GLU A 339 1.90 21.53 -7.08
C GLU A 339 0.60 20.81 -7.48
N LYS A 340 -0.56 21.39 -7.12
CA LYS A 340 -1.88 20.82 -7.43
C LYS A 340 -2.22 20.89 -8.91
N THR A 341 -2.04 22.03 -9.56
CA THR A 341 -2.34 22.15 -11.00
C THR A 341 -1.39 21.32 -11.86
N ALA A 342 -0.17 21.11 -11.40
CA ALA A 342 0.80 20.23 -12.04
C ALA A 342 0.38 18.74 -11.93
N SER A 343 0.00 18.28 -10.74
CA SER A 343 -0.51 16.90 -10.56
C SER A 343 -1.78 16.65 -11.35
N ASP A 344 -2.74 17.58 -11.35
CA ASP A 344 -3.97 17.46 -12.14
C ASP A 344 -3.71 17.27 -13.65
N TYR A 345 -2.67 17.92 -14.18
CA TYR A 345 -2.30 17.73 -15.58
C TYR A 345 -1.82 16.30 -15.85
N LEU A 346 -0.98 15.73 -14.99
CA LEU A 346 -0.51 14.34 -15.11
C LEU A 346 -1.66 13.35 -15.01
N ASP A 347 -2.54 13.55 -14.01
CA ASP A 347 -3.72 12.70 -13.82
C ASP A 347 -4.64 12.73 -15.05
N ASN A 348 -4.81 13.91 -15.68
CA ASN A 348 -5.63 14.06 -16.88
C ASN A 348 -4.99 13.40 -18.10
N LEU A 349 -3.66 13.37 -18.23
CA LEU A 349 -2.99 12.58 -19.29
C LEU A 349 -3.34 11.10 -19.19
N ARG A 350 -3.30 10.52 -17.97
CA ARG A 350 -3.64 9.13 -17.71
C ARG A 350 -5.14 8.84 -17.92
N ARG A 351 -6.03 9.75 -17.49
CA ARG A 351 -7.49 9.64 -17.69
C ARG A 351 -7.89 9.59 -19.16
N GLY A 352 -7.05 10.08 -20.05
CA GLY A 352 -7.25 10.00 -21.49
C GLY A 352 -6.96 8.62 -22.12
N ASP A 353 -6.48 7.63 -21.36
CA ASP A 353 -6.21 6.28 -21.85
C ASP A 353 -7.50 5.43 -21.86
N ASP A 354 -7.76 4.71 -22.94
CA ASP A 354 -8.95 3.85 -23.10
C ASP A 354 -8.99 2.68 -22.10
N LEU A 355 -7.86 2.30 -21.52
CA LEU A 355 -7.76 1.24 -20.51
C LEU A 355 -7.72 1.78 -19.08
N PHE A 356 -7.73 3.09 -18.89
CA PHE A 356 -7.72 3.71 -17.57
C PHE A 356 -8.98 3.31 -16.77
N LEU A 357 -8.77 2.94 -15.52
CA LEU A 357 -9.84 2.63 -14.56
C LEU A 357 -9.92 3.68 -13.45
N ASP A 358 -8.80 3.93 -12.78
CA ASP A 358 -8.65 4.98 -11.75
C ASP A 358 -7.14 5.24 -11.53
N LEU A 359 -6.79 6.24 -10.72
CA LEU A 359 -5.44 6.34 -10.17
C LEU A 359 -5.17 5.14 -9.25
N SER A 360 -3.91 4.73 -9.12
CA SER A 360 -3.52 3.68 -8.17
C SER A 360 -3.40 4.20 -6.73
N PHE A 361 -3.19 5.51 -6.59
CA PHE A 361 -3.21 6.29 -5.34
C PHE A 361 -3.32 7.79 -5.66
N PRO A 362 -3.66 8.66 -4.68
CA PRO A 362 -3.65 10.10 -4.90
C PRO A 362 -2.26 10.60 -5.26
N THR A 363 -2.13 11.34 -6.36
CA THR A 363 -0.83 11.83 -6.84
C THR A 363 -0.16 12.72 -5.80
N ILE A 364 1.05 12.37 -5.41
CA ILE A 364 1.94 13.17 -4.57
C ILE A 364 2.65 14.18 -5.49
N SER A 365 2.68 15.43 -5.09
CA SER A 365 3.26 16.52 -5.88
C SER A 365 3.86 17.55 -4.93
N GLY A 366 5.16 17.44 -4.64
CA GLY A 366 5.86 18.22 -3.62
C GLY A 366 7.03 19.02 -4.17
N TYR A 367 6.96 20.34 -4.08
CA TYR A 367 8.03 21.26 -4.47
C TYR A 367 8.86 21.71 -3.28
N ALA A 368 10.18 21.70 -3.43
CA ALA A 368 11.12 22.10 -2.40
C ALA A 368 10.87 21.33 -1.08
N GLU A 369 10.64 22.03 0.05
CA GLU A 369 10.44 21.40 1.36
C GLU A 369 9.18 20.53 1.46
N ASN A 370 8.15 20.74 0.63
CA ASN A 370 6.97 19.86 0.59
C ASN A 370 7.33 18.45 0.08
N GLY A 371 8.35 18.33 -0.77
CA GLY A 371 8.89 17.03 -1.19
C GLY A 371 9.47 16.21 -0.04
N ALA A 372 9.79 16.84 1.12
CA ALA A 372 10.26 16.12 2.30
C ALA A 372 9.12 15.43 3.10
N ILE A 373 7.86 15.72 2.78
CA ILE A 373 6.69 15.05 3.35
C ILE A 373 6.37 13.85 2.45
N VAL A 374 6.72 12.64 2.90
CA VAL A 374 6.73 11.41 2.07
C VAL A 374 5.41 11.15 1.35
N HIS A 375 4.28 11.38 2.01
CA HIS A 375 2.92 11.25 1.46
C HIS A 375 2.21 12.61 1.38
N TYR A 376 2.87 13.61 0.78
CA TYR A 376 2.30 14.94 0.63
C TYR A 376 1.15 14.94 -0.38
N GLU A 377 -0.03 15.31 0.06
CA GLU A 377 -1.20 15.54 -0.81
C GLU A 377 -1.34 17.04 -1.06
N ALA A 378 -1.13 17.48 -2.30
CA ALA A 378 -1.30 18.87 -2.69
C ALA A 378 -2.79 19.19 -2.83
N GLU A 379 -3.27 20.15 -2.06
CA GLU A 379 -4.63 20.72 -2.17
C GLU A 379 -4.54 22.16 -2.67
N TYR A 380 -5.59 22.66 -3.34
CA TYR A 380 -5.58 23.99 -3.96
C TYR A 380 -5.27 25.12 -2.98
N GLU A 381 -5.69 24.98 -1.72
CA GLU A 381 -5.56 25.99 -0.68
C GLU A 381 -4.14 26.10 -0.13
N ILE A 382 -3.35 25.04 -0.22
CA ILE A 382 -2.01 24.95 0.40
C ILE A 382 -0.88 24.71 -0.60
N ALA A 383 -1.21 24.36 -1.85
CA ALA A 383 -0.23 24.02 -2.88
C ALA A 383 0.66 25.20 -3.24
N LYS A 384 1.98 24.98 -3.21
CA LYS A 384 2.98 25.98 -3.60
C LYS A 384 3.01 26.24 -5.09
N GLU A 385 3.35 27.48 -5.46
CA GLU A 385 3.72 27.85 -6.83
C GLU A 385 5.11 27.26 -7.16
N LEU A 386 5.23 26.66 -8.35
CA LEU A 386 6.48 26.10 -8.85
C LEU A 386 7.34 27.23 -9.41
N GLU A 387 8.57 27.35 -8.96
CA GLU A 387 9.53 28.35 -9.42
C GLU A 387 10.62 27.69 -10.29
N ALA A 388 11.27 28.51 -11.15
CA ALA A 388 12.37 28.05 -12.00
C ALA A 388 13.67 27.82 -11.23
N LYS A 389 13.62 27.05 -10.14
CA LYS A 389 14.77 26.68 -9.28
C LYS A 389 14.43 25.42 -8.46
N GLY A 390 15.46 24.75 -7.93
CA GLY A 390 15.32 23.64 -6.98
C GLY A 390 14.68 22.39 -7.57
N LEU A 391 14.30 21.49 -6.69
CA LEU A 391 13.76 20.16 -7.03
C LEU A 391 12.24 20.09 -6.85
N TYR A 392 11.62 19.34 -7.74
CA TYR A 392 10.20 19.01 -7.68
C TYR A 392 10.05 17.48 -7.73
N LEU A 393 9.45 16.91 -6.70
CA LEU A 393 9.11 15.49 -6.57
C LEU A 393 7.64 15.28 -6.96
N PHE A 394 7.40 14.29 -7.80
CA PHE A 394 6.05 13.78 -8.06
C PHE A 394 6.07 12.26 -8.07
N ASP A 395 5.08 11.69 -7.38
CA ASP A 395 4.87 10.28 -7.23
C ASP A 395 3.43 9.96 -7.60
N SER A 396 3.24 9.02 -8.53
CA SER A 396 1.96 8.86 -9.18
C SER A 396 1.84 7.52 -9.89
N GLY A 397 0.62 7.05 -10.03
CA GLY A 397 0.35 5.84 -10.77
C GLY A 397 -1.11 5.73 -11.18
N ALA A 398 -1.42 4.74 -11.99
CA ALA A 398 -2.77 4.43 -12.40
C ALA A 398 -3.04 2.93 -12.41
N THR A 399 -4.28 2.58 -12.20
CA THR A 399 -4.83 1.25 -12.45
C THR A 399 -5.48 1.27 -13.83
N TYR A 400 -4.92 0.47 -14.72
CA TYR A 400 -5.46 0.21 -16.05
C TYR A 400 -6.08 -1.20 -16.07
N LYS A 401 -6.90 -1.51 -17.09
CA LYS A 401 -7.43 -2.89 -17.27
C LYS A 401 -6.34 -3.94 -17.45
N ASP A 402 -5.13 -3.52 -17.84
CA ASP A 402 -4.00 -4.39 -18.13
C ASP A 402 -2.79 -4.16 -17.19
N GLY A 403 -2.97 -3.49 -16.06
CA GLY A 403 -1.90 -3.33 -15.07
C GLY A 403 -2.12 -2.23 -14.05
N THR A 404 -1.23 -2.17 -13.07
CA THR A 404 -1.14 -1.10 -12.07
C THR A 404 0.25 -0.49 -12.14
N THR A 405 0.34 0.84 -12.24
CA THR A 405 1.61 1.55 -12.27
C THR A 405 1.85 2.34 -10.98
N ASP A 406 3.12 2.51 -10.68
CA ASP A 406 3.66 3.26 -9.55
C ASP A 406 5.02 3.82 -9.96
N VAL A 407 5.20 5.12 -9.90
CA VAL A 407 6.43 5.76 -10.36
C VAL A 407 6.67 7.10 -9.71
N THR A 408 7.79 7.22 -9.04
CA THR A 408 8.27 8.51 -8.54
C THR A 408 9.39 9.05 -9.42
N ARG A 409 9.32 10.34 -9.73
CA ARG A 409 10.44 11.12 -10.26
C ARG A 409 10.62 12.40 -9.46
N THR A 410 11.89 12.71 -9.20
CA THR A 410 12.30 14.05 -8.79
C THR A 410 13.00 14.69 -9.98
N ILE A 411 12.67 15.94 -10.29
CA ILE A 411 13.23 16.67 -11.43
C ILE A 411 13.75 18.04 -10.99
N SER A 412 14.72 18.55 -11.73
CA SER A 412 15.19 19.94 -11.62
C SER A 412 14.23 20.87 -12.36
N LEU A 413 13.81 21.94 -11.69
CA LEU A 413 13.07 23.05 -12.32
C LEU A 413 13.97 24.24 -12.67
N GLY A 414 15.27 24.17 -12.35
CA GLY A 414 16.27 25.21 -12.63
C GLY A 414 17.53 25.02 -11.80
N GLU A 415 18.08 26.11 -11.23
CA GLU A 415 19.31 26.02 -10.46
C GLU A 415 19.11 25.18 -9.18
N ASN A 416 20.01 24.22 -8.96
CA ASN A 416 20.05 23.34 -7.80
C ASN A 416 21.33 23.58 -6.99
N THR A 417 21.23 23.51 -5.68
CA THR A 417 22.36 23.51 -4.75
C THR A 417 23.22 22.25 -4.90
N TYR A 418 24.47 22.29 -4.45
CA TYR A 418 25.33 21.10 -4.43
C TYR A 418 24.73 19.98 -3.56
N GLU A 419 24.10 20.33 -2.42
CA GLU A 419 23.43 19.37 -1.52
C GLU A 419 22.29 18.64 -2.25
N GLU A 420 21.43 19.36 -2.96
CA GLU A 420 20.34 18.77 -3.75
C GLU A 420 20.87 17.83 -4.83
N LYS A 421 21.87 18.25 -5.58
CA LYS A 421 22.52 17.44 -6.62
C LYS A 421 23.16 16.19 -6.05
N LEU A 422 23.87 16.30 -4.93
CA LEU A 422 24.50 15.14 -4.28
C LEU A 422 23.43 14.13 -3.83
N HIS A 423 22.41 14.58 -3.10
CA HIS A 423 21.34 13.70 -2.62
C HIS A 423 20.60 13.03 -3.78
N TYR A 424 20.29 13.78 -4.84
CA TYR A 424 19.66 13.25 -6.06
C TYR A 424 20.50 12.14 -6.70
N THR A 425 21.80 12.38 -6.82
CA THR A 425 22.74 11.42 -7.40
C THR A 425 22.83 10.15 -6.57
N LEU A 426 22.93 10.26 -5.24
CA LEU A 426 23.01 9.11 -4.34
C LEU A 426 21.74 8.24 -4.38
N VAL A 427 20.55 8.85 -4.41
CA VAL A 427 19.26 8.15 -4.54
C VAL A 427 19.19 7.43 -5.89
N THR A 428 19.59 8.11 -6.99
CA THR A 428 19.62 7.52 -8.34
C THR A 428 20.59 6.33 -8.41
N ILE A 429 21.77 6.44 -7.81
CA ILE A 429 22.74 5.33 -7.69
C ILE A 429 22.11 4.14 -6.96
N GLY A 430 21.46 4.38 -5.84
CA GLY A 430 20.81 3.34 -5.02
C GLY A 430 19.78 2.55 -5.84
N MET A 431 18.83 3.24 -6.47
CA MET A 431 17.82 2.64 -7.36
C MET A 431 18.46 1.82 -8.47
N LEU A 432 19.44 2.38 -9.20
CA LEU A 432 20.07 1.66 -10.32
C LEU A 432 20.88 0.44 -9.88
N ARG A 433 21.51 0.48 -8.71
CA ARG A 433 22.24 -0.66 -8.14
C ARG A 433 21.31 -1.78 -7.74
N LEU A 434 20.15 -1.49 -7.13
CA LEU A 434 19.18 -2.51 -6.78
C LEU A 434 18.58 -3.15 -8.03
N LEU A 435 18.11 -2.36 -9.01
CA LEU A 435 17.59 -2.86 -10.29
C LEU A 435 18.57 -3.83 -10.99
N ASN A 436 19.86 -3.51 -10.99
CA ASN A 436 20.88 -4.31 -11.70
C ASN A 436 21.53 -5.40 -10.82
N THR A 437 20.95 -5.68 -9.64
CA THR A 437 21.45 -6.73 -8.75
C THR A 437 21.09 -8.11 -9.29
N THR A 438 22.08 -9.03 -9.27
CA THR A 438 21.87 -10.47 -9.42
C THR A 438 22.03 -11.11 -8.04
N PHE A 439 21.11 -11.99 -7.65
CA PHE A 439 21.10 -12.60 -6.34
C PHE A 439 20.75 -14.09 -6.41
N LYS A 440 21.14 -14.86 -5.40
CA LYS A 440 20.92 -16.30 -5.38
C LYS A 440 19.46 -16.61 -5.07
N THR A 441 18.90 -17.65 -5.68
CA THR A 441 17.61 -18.23 -5.32
C THR A 441 17.58 -18.52 -3.81
N GLY A 442 16.47 -18.22 -3.15
CA GLY A 442 16.31 -18.27 -1.70
C GLY A 442 16.60 -16.94 -0.98
N ALA A 443 16.96 -15.89 -1.71
CA ALA A 443 17.10 -14.55 -1.13
C ALA A 443 15.72 -13.96 -0.79
N ILE A 444 15.67 -13.23 0.33
CA ILE A 444 14.52 -12.44 0.77
C ILE A 444 14.85 -10.94 0.72
N GLY A 445 13.85 -10.07 0.78
CA GLY A 445 14.01 -8.64 0.57
C GLY A 445 15.05 -7.95 1.44
N VAL A 446 15.24 -8.39 2.70
CA VAL A 446 16.26 -7.82 3.60
C VAL A 446 17.68 -8.02 3.07
N CYS A 447 17.93 -9.04 2.26
CA CYS A 447 19.25 -9.30 1.67
C CYS A 447 19.61 -8.28 0.58
N LEU A 448 18.61 -7.60 0.00
CA LEU A 448 18.77 -6.72 -1.16
C LEU A 448 18.68 -5.24 -0.81
N ASP A 449 18.04 -4.87 0.28
CA ASP A 449 17.79 -3.49 0.70
C ASP A 449 19.06 -2.62 0.75
N ILE A 450 20.18 -3.20 1.20
CA ILE A 450 21.47 -2.52 1.26
C ILE A 450 21.94 -1.97 -0.09
N LYS A 451 21.51 -2.56 -1.21
CA LYS A 451 21.90 -2.10 -2.56
C LYS A 451 21.37 -0.70 -2.86
N ALA A 452 20.20 -0.37 -2.33
CA ALA A 452 19.63 0.97 -2.45
C ALA A 452 20.16 1.95 -1.40
N ARG A 453 20.53 1.47 -0.18
CA ARG A 453 20.95 2.34 0.92
C ARG A 453 22.45 2.61 0.98
N GLU A 454 23.29 1.72 0.44
CA GLU A 454 24.74 1.77 0.61
C GLU A 454 25.31 3.17 0.29
N ALA A 455 24.97 3.74 -0.87
CA ALA A 455 25.45 5.06 -1.26
C ALA A 455 25.01 6.20 -0.32
N LEU A 456 23.81 6.08 0.26
CA LEU A 456 23.30 7.04 1.24
C LEU A 456 24.02 6.92 2.59
N TRP A 457 24.18 5.70 3.08
CA TRP A 457 24.84 5.43 4.38
C TRP A 457 26.30 5.86 4.40
N GLU A 458 27.03 5.75 3.28
CA GLU A 458 28.39 6.27 3.13
C GLU A 458 28.46 7.80 3.35
N HIS A 459 27.32 8.51 3.19
CA HIS A 459 27.19 9.95 3.39
C HIS A 459 26.40 10.33 4.66
N GLY A 460 26.11 9.35 5.54
CA GLY A 460 25.35 9.59 6.78
C GLY A 460 23.88 9.90 6.56
N LEU A 461 23.32 9.54 5.41
CA LEU A 461 21.92 9.73 5.01
C LEU A 461 21.15 8.43 5.07
N ASP A 462 19.84 8.49 5.34
CA ASP A 462 18.94 7.33 5.29
C ASP A 462 17.50 7.81 5.08
N TYR A 463 16.57 6.86 4.85
CA TYR A 463 15.14 7.08 4.78
C TYR A 463 14.38 6.08 5.66
N ASN A 464 13.20 6.50 6.17
CA ASN A 464 12.45 5.78 7.21
C ASN A 464 11.32 4.88 6.66
N HIS A 465 11.22 4.69 5.35
CA HIS A 465 10.26 3.76 4.73
C HIS A 465 10.98 2.51 4.18
N GLY A 466 10.22 1.54 3.68
CA GLY A 466 10.75 0.40 2.96
C GLY A 466 11.38 0.84 1.64
N THR A 467 12.38 0.10 1.16
CA THR A 467 12.96 0.34 -0.17
C THR A 467 12.03 -0.11 -1.28
N GLY A 468 11.13 -1.05 -1.00
CA GLY A 468 10.16 -1.51 -1.97
C GLY A 468 9.11 -2.44 -1.37
N HIS A 469 8.00 -2.54 -2.07
CA HIS A 469 6.84 -3.38 -1.77
C HIS A 469 6.43 -4.21 -2.99
N GLY A 470 5.61 -5.24 -2.78
CA GLY A 470 4.95 -5.92 -3.88
C GLY A 470 3.91 -5.03 -4.55
N VAL A 471 3.63 -5.27 -5.82
CA VAL A 471 2.62 -4.53 -6.59
C VAL A 471 1.59 -5.47 -7.19
N GLY A 472 0.31 -5.17 -7.00
CA GLY A 472 -0.79 -5.99 -7.49
C GLY A 472 -1.08 -5.78 -8.99
N PHE A 473 -1.58 -6.83 -9.64
CA PHE A 473 -2.05 -6.76 -11.02
C PHE A 473 -3.52 -6.33 -11.06
N VAL A 474 -3.81 -5.13 -11.53
CA VAL A 474 -5.17 -4.52 -11.47
C VAL A 474 -5.76 -4.72 -10.07
N ASN A 475 -4.97 -4.33 -9.06
CA ASN A 475 -5.22 -4.55 -7.65
C ASN A 475 -4.56 -3.43 -6.83
N THR A 476 -4.43 -3.61 -5.50
CA THR A 476 -3.73 -2.63 -4.66
C THR A 476 -2.30 -2.38 -5.15
N VAL A 477 -1.89 -1.12 -5.15
CA VAL A 477 -0.50 -0.74 -5.47
C VAL A 477 0.46 -1.35 -4.44
N HIS A 478 0.14 -1.29 -3.17
CA HIS A 478 0.87 -1.99 -2.11
C HIS A 478 0.34 -3.42 -1.95
N GLU A 479 1.05 -4.40 -2.47
CA GLU A 479 0.68 -5.81 -2.37
C GLU A 479 1.57 -6.55 -1.37
N ALA A 480 0.98 -6.98 -0.26
CA ALA A 480 1.63 -7.90 0.67
C ALA A 480 1.76 -9.31 0.03
N PRO A 481 2.69 -10.17 0.50
CA PRO A 481 3.53 -9.99 1.68
C PRO A 481 4.97 -9.57 1.38
N THR A 482 5.39 -9.57 0.11
CA THR A 482 6.79 -9.35 -0.29
C THR A 482 7.17 -7.89 -0.14
N SER A 483 8.36 -7.63 0.39
CA SER A 483 8.90 -6.27 0.53
C SER A 483 10.43 -6.28 0.55
N ILE A 484 11.04 -5.17 0.13
CA ILE A 484 12.48 -4.90 0.28
C ILE A 484 12.63 -3.86 1.38
N ARG A 485 13.27 -4.23 2.49
CA ARG A 485 13.44 -3.35 3.67
C ARG A 485 14.62 -3.81 4.52
N ASN A 486 15.19 -2.91 5.31
CA ASN A 486 16.35 -3.16 6.18
C ASN A 486 16.01 -3.91 7.49
N LYS A 487 14.78 -4.39 7.64
CA LYS A 487 14.33 -5.14 8.84
C LYS A 487 13.59 -6.41 8.43
N ILE A 488 13.85 -7.48 9.13
CA ILE A 488 13.10 -8.75 8.99
C ILE A 488 11.68 -8.52 9.55
N ASN A 489 10.67 -9.00 8.82
CA ASN A 489 9.31 -8.97 9.32
C ASN A 489 9.19 -9.92 10.52
N LYS A 490 8.55 -9.46 11.62
CA LYS A 490 8.30 -10.29 12.81
C LYS A 490 7.39 -11.48 12.51
N ASP A 491 6.46 -11.32 11.58
CA ASP A 491 5.71 -12.42 10.99
C ASP A 491 6.61 -13.15 9.98
N VAL A 492 7.09 -14.31 10.37
CA VAL A 492 8.02 -15.13 9.57
C VAL A 492 7.43 -15.53 8.22
N PHE A 493 6.10 -15.70 8.13
CA PHE A 493 5.42 -16.06 6.89
C PHE A 493 5.45 -14.94 5.85
N ARG A 494 5.76 -13.71 6.24
CA ARG A 494 5.86 -12.54 5.35
C ARG A 494 7.27 -12.21 4.89
N ASN A 495 8.25 -13.05 5.21
CA ASN A 495 9.61 -12.97 4.66
C ASN A 495 9.75 -13.99 3.52
N LEU A 496 9.02 -13.79 2.42
CA LEU A 496 9.06 -14.69 1.28
C LEU A 496 10.38 -14.60 0.52
N GLU A 497 10.84 -15.74 0.03
CA GLU A 497 11.88 -15.82 -0.98
C GLU A 497 11.36 -15.25 -2.30
N PHE A 498 12.23 -14.59 -3.05
CA PHE A 498 11.86 -14.09 -4.38
C PHE A 498 11.67 -15.24 -5.37
N GLU A 499 10.61 -15.12 -6.17
CA GLU A 499 10.30 -16.02 -7.27
C GLU A 499 10.06 -15.23 -8.56
N PRO A 500 10.38 -15.78 -9.74
CA PRO A 500 10.07 -15.15 -11.02
C PRO A 500 8.57 -14.85 -11.14
N GLY A 501 8.24 -13.65 -11.65
CA GLY A 501 6.86 -13.15 -11.73
C GLY A 501 6.43 -12.31 -10.53
N MET A 502 7.20 -12.22 -9.46
CA MET A 502 6.96 -11.22 -8.40
C MET A 502 7.30 -9.83 -8.93
N ILE A 503 6.42 -8.86 -8.70
CA ILE A 503 6.61 -7.46 -9.08
C ILE A 503 6.84 -6.63 -7.82
N MET A 504 7.93 -5.85 -7.83
CA MET A 504 8.40 -5.07 -6.70
C MET A 504 8.62 -3.62 -7.09
N SER A 505 8.36 -2.69 -6.17
CA SER A 505 8.91 -1.34 -6.27
C SER A 505 10.37 -1.31 -5.83
N ASP A 506 11.11 -0.29 -6.31
CA ASP A 506 12.46 0.11 -5.91
C ASP A 506 12.45 1.63 -5.82
N GLU A 507 12.25 2.15 -4.59
CA GLU A 507 11.89 3.55 -4.31
C GLU A 507 12.75 4.22 -3.22
N PRO A 508 14.09 4.19 -3.29
CA PRO A 508 14.93 4.90 -2.32
C PRO A 508 14.66 6.40 -2.33
N GLY A 509 14.90 7.05 -1.19
CA GLY A 509 14.69 8.50 -1.05
C GLY A 509 15.60 9.18 -0.03
N VAL A 510 15.55 10.50 -0.01
CA VAL A 510 16.15 11.38 1.01
C VAL A 510 15.19 12.53 1.30
N TYR A 511 14.93 12.79 2.57
CA TYR A 511 13.95 13.79 3.00
C TYR A 511 14.56 14.70 4.07
N ILE A 512 14.87 15.93 3.68
CA ILE A 512 15.49 16.95 4.55
C ILE A 512 14.42 17.97 4.95
N SER A 513 13.93 17.84 6.17
CA SER A 513 12.87 18.71 6.70
C SER A 513 13.18 20.19 6.50
N GLY A 514 12.22 20.93 5.94
CA GLY A 514 12.35 22.35 5.65
C GLY A 514 13.27 22.72 4.48
N LYS A 515 13.76 21.72 3.71
CA LYS A 515 14.62 21.95 2.55
C LYS A 515 14.09 21.28 1.28
N HIS A 516 14.26 19.96 1.13
CA HIS A 516 13.88 19.20 -0.06
C HIS A 516 13.61 17.73 0.24
N GLY A 517 12.83 17.10 -0.63
CA GLY A 517 12.67 15.65 -0.69
C GLY A 517 13.02 15.13 -2.07
N ILE A 518 13.60 13.94 -2.10
CA ILE A 518 14.00 13.23 -3.31
C ILE A 518 13.54 11.78 -3.16
N ARG A 519 12.79 11.27 -4.13
CA ARG A 519 12.50 9.85 -4.32
C ARG A 519 12.64 9.53 -5.80
N MET A 520 13.25 8.41 -6.09
CA MET A 520 13.32 7.85 -7.43
C MET A 520 12.77 6.45 -7.37
N GLU A 521 11.81 6.14 -8.22
CA GLU A 521 11.12 4.86 -8.17
C GLU A 521 10.95 4.21 -9.53
N ILE A 522 11.10 2.91 -9.54
CA ILE A 522 10.75 2.02 -10.65
C ILE A 522 10.05 0.78 -10.13
N LEU A 523 9.12 0.25 -10.89
CA LEU A 523 8.66 -1.12 -10.72
C LEU A 523 9.54 -2.09 -11.50
N MET A 524 9.80 -3.23 -10.89
CA MET A 524 10.66 -4.27 -11.46
C MET A 524 10.06 -5.65 -11.26
N ASN A 525 10.20 -6.50 -12.29
CA ASN A 525 9.79 -7.89 -12.27
C ASN A 525 10.97 -8.79 -11.93
N VAL A 526 10.77 -9.74 -11.02
CA VAL A 526 11.77 -10.77 -10.70
C VAL A 526 11.85 -11.76 -11.87
N ILE A 527 13.06 -11.99 -12.36
CA ILE A 527 13.34 -12.92 -13.48
C ILE A 527 14.48 -13.87 -13.15
N GLU A 528 14.51 -15.03 -13.79
CA GLU A 528 15.70 -15.88 -13.80
C GLU A 528 16.78 -15.26 -14.71
N LYS A 529 17.99 -15.10 -14.17
CA LYS A 529 19.16 -14.60 -14.93
C LYS A 529 20.01 -15.74 -15.45
N GLN A 530 20.20 -16.75 -14.64
CA GLN A 530 20.91 -18.00 -14.93
C GLN A 530 20.53 -19.03 -13.85
N GLU A 531 20.86 -20.31 -14.07
CA GLU A 531 20.55 -21.39 -13.14
C GLU A 531 20.99 -21.07 -11.69
N GLY A 532 20.02 -21.07 -10.76
CA GLY A 532 20.21 -20.78 -9.35
C GLY A 532 20.38 -19.28 -9.01
N PHE A 533 20.22 -18.39 -9.97
CA PHE A 533 20.31 -16.94 -9.75
C PHE A 533 19.14 -16.19 -10.39
N LEU A 534 18.60 -15.26 -9.60
CA LEU A 534 17.55 -14.33 -9.98
C LEU A 534 18.11 -12.92 -10.16
N GLY A 535 17.32 -12.05 -10.71
CA GLY A 535 17.57 -10.62 -10.80
C GLY A 535 16.30 -9.90 -11.21
N PHE A 536 16.43 -8.65 -11.61
CA PHE A 536 15.30 -7.82 -11.97
C PHE A 536 15.35 -7.39 -13.44
N GLU A 537 14.18 -7.16 -14.02
CA GLU A 537 13.97 -6.36 -15.22
C GLU A 537 13.06 -5.17 -14.89
N SER A 538 13.38 -3.98 -15.40
CA SER A 538 12.54 -2.80 -15.19
C SER A 538 11.23 -2.93 -15.96
N LEU A 539 10.11 -2.64 -15.30
CA LEU A 539 8.82 -2.41 -15.92
C LEU A 539 8.64 -0.93 -16.24
N THR A 540 8.98 -0.04 -15.30
CA THR A 540 8.84 1.41 -15.44
C THR A 540 9.74 1.95 -16.55
N MET A 541 9.12 2.68 -17.51
CA MET A 541 9.79 3.29 -18.66
C MET A 541 9.69 4.82 -18.61
N ALA A 542 9.97 5.42 -17.44
CA ALA A 542 10.02 6.86 -17.25
C ALA A 542 11.49 7.35 -17.26
N PRO A 543 11.81 8.47 -17.95
CA PRO A 543 13.19 8.96 -17.99
C PRO A 543 13.65 9.49 -16.63
N ILE A 544 14.95 9.40 -16.38
CA ILE A 544 15.63 10.05 -15.25
C ILE A 544 16.12 11.42 -15.70
N ASP A 545 15.89 12.45 -14.89
CA ASP A 545 16.40 13.80 -15.20
C ASP A 545 17.92 13.86 -15.00
N SER A 546 18.66 14.20 -16.06
CA SER A 546 20.11 14.28 -16.02
C SER A 546 20.64 15.61 -15.46
N GLU A 547 19.83 16.67 -15.41
CA GLU A 547 20.27 18.00 -15.01
C GLU A 547 20.84 18.09 -13.57
N PRO A 548 20.24 17.42 -12.56
CA PRO A 548 20.75 17.48 -11.20
C PRO A 548 21.85 16.45 -10.90
N LEU A 549 22.29 15.62 -11.87
CA LEU A 549 23.30 14.60 -11.61
C LEU A 549 24.70 15.19 -11.43
N LEU A 550 25.44 14.67 -10.45
CA LEU A 550 26.87 14.85 -10.27
C LEU A 550 27.60 13.59 -10.81
N VAL A 551 27.96 13.59 -12.09
CA VAL A 551 28.54 12.43 -12.75
C VAL A 551 29.87 11.99 -12.13
N ASP A 552 30.63 12.91 -11.58
CA ASP A 552 31.90 12.66 -10.89
C ASP A 552 31.75 11.92 -9.54
N VAL A 553 30.55 11.84 -9.00
CA VAL A 553 30.20 11.02 -7.82
C VAL A 553 29.90 9.57 -8.22
N MET A 554 29.54 9.32 -9.47
CA MET A 554 29.16 8.00 -9.98
C MET A 554 30.38 7.16 -10.33
N THR A 555 30.34 5.87 -9.99
CA THR A 555 31.33 4.91 -10.52
C THR A 555 31.08 4.64 -11.99
N LYS A 556 32.08 4.11 -12.71
CA LYS A 556 31.91 3.67 -14.11
C LYS A 556 30.72 2.70 -14.27
N LYS A 557 30.53 1.82 -13.29
CA LYS A 557 29.43 0.85 -13.31
C LYS A 557 28.07 1.53 -13.10
N ASP A 558 27.98 2.55 -12.26
CA ASP A 558 26.75 3.32 -12.07
C ASP A 558 26.37 4.07 -13.36
N ILE A 559 27.36 4.63 -14.06
CA ILE A 559 27.18 5.27 -15.38
C ILE A 559 26.69 4.25 -16.43
N GLU A 560 27.28 3.05 -16.48
CA GLU A 560 26.82 1.97 -17.38
C GLU A 560 25.35 1.60 -17.08
N PHE A 561 24.96 1.49 -15.82
CA PHE A 561 23.57 1.20 -15.43
C PHE A 561 22.62 2.33 -15.81
N TYR A 562 23.02 3.57 -15.61
CA TYR A 562 22.25 4.75 -16.00
C TYR A 562 22.05 4.79 -17.52
N ASN A 563 23.12 4.69 -18.31
CA ASN A 563 23.06 4.76 -19.77
C ASN A 563 22.21 3.62 -20.34
N LYS A 564 22.35 2.40 -19.80
CA LYS A 564 21.52 1.25 -20.18
C LYS A 564 20.03 1.50 -19.92
N TYR A 565 19.67 2.02 -18.73
CA TYR A 565 18.29 2.31 -18.38
C TYR A 565 17.71 3.41 -19.29
N GLN A 566 18.41 4.53 -19.43
CA GLN A 566 17.98 5.66 -20.28
C GLN A 566 17.79 5.24 -21.74
N LYS A 567 18.70 4.42 -22.28
CA LYS A 567 18.54 3.87 -23.62
C LYS A 567 17.28 3.01 -23.74
N GLN A 568 17.03 2.12 -22.76
CA GLN A 568 15.84 1.28 -22.74
C GLN A 568 14.56 2.14 -22.70
N VAL A 569 14.55 3.22 -21.92
CA VAL A 569 13.43 4.17 -21.87
C VAL A 569 13.19 4.79 -23.24
N TYR A 570 14.23 5.37 -23.86
CA TYR A 570 14.09 6.00 -25.18
C TYR A 570 13.54 5.02 -26.23
N ASP A 571 14.13 3.83 -26.30
CA ASP A 571 13.72 2.79 -27.27
C ASP A 571 12.26 2.34 -27.06
N SER A 572 11.79 2.34 -25.80
CA SER A 572 10.46 1.85 -25.45
C SER A 572 9.34 2.86 -25.65
N ILE A 573 9.58 4.17 -25.44
CA ILE A 573 8.48 5.16 -25.38
C ILE A 573 8.56 6.24 -26.47
N SER A 574 9.67 6.39 -27.18
CA SER A 574 9.85 7.48 -28.16
C SER A 574 8.80 7.50 -29.28
N TYR A 575 8.22 6.34 -29.63
CA TYR A 575 7.19 6.24 -30.65
C TYR A 575 5.85 6.90 -30.29
N GLY A 576 5.56 7.08 -28.99
CA GLY A 576 4.31 7.67 -28.48
C GLY A 576 4.38 9.21 -28.29
N LEU A 577 5.51 9.82 -28.67
CA LEU A 577 5.81 11.23 -28.45
C LEU A 577 5.73 12.03 -29.76
N SER A 578 5.40 13.32 -29.66
CA SER A 578 5.56 14.26 -30.77
C SER A 578 7.05 14.44 -31.13
N GLU A 579 7.35 15.00 -32.31
CA GLU A 579 8.74 15.21 -32.74
C GLU A 579 9.54 16.13 -31.77
N GLU A 580 8.87 17.12 -31.18
CA GLU A 580 9.48 18.01 -30.19
C GLU A 580 9.79 17.27 -28.86
N GLU A 581 8.81 16.53 -28.34
CA GLU A 581 8.98 15.71 -27.13
C GLU A 581 10.04 14.62 -27.33
N LYS A 582 10.06 14.00 -28.51
CA LYS A 582 11.04 12.98 -28.86
C LYS A 582 12.46 13.54 -28.98
N ALA A 583 12.60 14.74 -29.55
CA ALA A 583 13.88 15.43 -29.61
C ALA A 583 14.39 15.79 -28.20
N TRP A 584 13.50 16.26 -27.32
CA TRP A 584 13.80 16.51 -25.92
C TRP A 584 14.18 15.22 -25.18
N LEU A 585 13.40 14.14 -25.34
CA LEU A 585 13.70 12.86 -24.71
C LEU A 585 15.06 12.32 -25.15
N LYS A 586 15.40 12.46 -26.44
CA LYS A 586 16.69 12.02 -26.98
C LYS A 586 17.87 12.74 -26.32
N GLU A 587 17.74 14.05 -26.06
CA GLU A 587 18.79 14.80 -25.37
C GLU A 587 18.85 14.42 -23.88
N LEU A 588 17.69 14.26 -23.23
CA LEU A 588 17.60 13.86 -21.81
C LEU A 588 18.20 12.47 -21.54
N THR A 589 18.03 11.55 -22.49
CA THR A 589 18.49 10.13 -22.37
C THR A 589 19.86 9.88 -23.01
N LYS A 590 20.57 10.94 -23.36
CA LYS A 590 21.92 10.85 -23.89
C LYS A 590 22.89 10.24 -22.88
N GLU A 591 23.84 9.46 -23.35
CA GLU A 591 24.90 8.89 -22.51
C GLU A 591 25.70 10.01 -21.80
N ILE A 592 26.00 9.76 -20.53
CA ILE A 592 26.78 10.65 -19.66
C ILE A 592 28.19 10.11 -19.44
#